data_ef752ace5ee7e78dcd0625d69e3fc8e8
#
_entry.id   ef752ace5ee7e78dcd0625d69e3fc8e8
#
_cell.length_a   1.000
_cell.length_b   1.000
_cell.length_c   1.000
_cell.angle_alpha   90.00
_cell.angle_beta   90.00
_cell.angle_gamma   90.00
#
_symmetry.space_group_name_H-M   'P 1'
#
loop_
_entity.id
_entity.type
_entity.pdbx_description
1 polymer ?
#
loop_
_entity_poly.entity_id
_entity_poly.type
_entity_poly.pdbx_seq_one_letter_code
_entity_poly.pdbx_strand_id
1 'polypeptide(L)'
;YAPMSRIEEGADGKPVAVVIDEPFDRAWRRVGVALDRGGFEVTDRDRSQGLFMINYLDPDYEQQKKSEQGFFANLFSSAKAVDPVPYRIRLSPDGEKTRVTVTGEDGRSDTTGVAPRILTLIGEQTR
;
A
#
# COMPACT_ATOMS: atom_id res chain seq x y z
N TYR A 1 15.23 -22.48 0.86
CA TYR A 1 14.04 -21.71 1.26
C TYR A 1 13.71 -20.66 0.19
N ALA A 2 12.56 -20.79 -0.41
CA ALA A 2 12.10 -19.84 -1.41
C ALA A 2 11.11 -18.86 -0.77
N PRO A 3 11.28 -17.54 -0.96
CA PRO A 3 10.30 -16.58 -0.44
C PRO A 3 8.94 -16.77 -1.11
N MET A 4 7.88 -16.55 -0.35
CA MET A 4 6.50 -16.69 -0.84
C MET A 4 6.09 -15.55 -1.77
N SER A 5 6.82 -14.45 -1.75
CA SER A 5 6.55 -13.33 -2.64
C SER A 5 7.83 -12.75 -3.17
N ARG A 6 7.72 -12.08 -4.31
CA ARG A 6 8.81 -11.35 -4.93
C ARG A 6 8.30 -10.03 -5.49
N ILE A 7 9.18 -9.04 -5.51
CA ILE A 7 8.87 -7.74 -6.09
C ILE A 7 9.27 -7.76 -7.56
N GLU A 8 8.34 -7.39 -8.42
CA GLU A 8 8.58 -7.21 -9.84
C GLU A 8 8.91 -5.74 -10.09
N GLU A 9 10.05 -5.47 -10.72
CA GLU A 9 10.51 -4.12 -10.98
C GLU A 9 10.29 -3.75 -12.45
N GLY A 10 10.00 -2.47 -12.67
CA GLY A 10 9.92 -1.91 -14.02
C GLY A 10 11.29 -1.55 -14.59
N ALA A 11 11.27 -0.95 -15.77
CA ALA A 11 12.51 -0.57 -16.48
C ALA A 11 13.34 0.45 -15.69
N ASP A 12 12.71 1.25 -14.85
CA ASP A 12 13.36 2.26 -14.00
C ASP A 12 13.89 1.69 -12.68
N GLY A 13 13.73 0.38 -12.45
CA GLY A 13 14.14 -0.27 -11.22
C GLY A 13 13.16 -0.11 -10.06
N LYS A 14 12.05 0.56 -10.27
CA LYS A 14 11.04 0.75 -9.23
C LYS A 14 10.03 -0.39 -9.22
N PRO A 15 9.54 -0.78 -8.00
CA PRO A 15 8.51 -1.82 -7.92
C PRO A 15 7.26 -1.45 -8.71
N VAL A 16 6.75 -2.41 -9.49
CA VAL A 16 5.50 -2.27 -10.25
C VAL A 16 4.47 -3.28 -9.81
N ALA A 17 4.88 -4.36 -9.19
CA ALA A 17 3.97 -5.40 -8.68
C ALA A 17 4.66 -6.24 -7.63
N VAL A 18 3.84 -6.94 -6.85
CA VAL A 18 4.30 -8.04 -6.00
C VAL A 18 3.64 -9.31 -6.52
N VAL A 19 4.43 -10.34 -6.74
CA VAL A 19 3.91 -11.65 -7.15
C VAL A 19 3.98 -12.58 -5.96
N ILE A 20 2.84 -13.07 -5.52
CA ILE A 20 2.72 -13.99 -4.40
C ILE A 20 2.55 -15.41 -4.96
N ASP A 21 3.40 -16.33 -4.51
CA ASP A 21 3.39 -17.73 -4.98
C ASP A 21 2.32 -18.54 -4.24
N GLU A 22 1.10 -18.03 -4.30
CA GLU A 22 -0.08 -18.67 -3.74
C GLU A 22 -1.31 -18.31 -4.57
N PRO A 23 -2.32 -19.19 -4.57
CA PRO A 23 -3.58 -18.87 -5.24
C PRO A 23 -4.29 -17.70 -4.57
N PHE A 24 -5.26 -17.13 -5.27
CA PHE A 24 -5.94 -15.90 -4.87
C PHE A 24 -6.45 -15.92 -3.43
N ASP A 25 -7.10 -16.99 -3.00
CA ASP A 25 -7.68 -17.04 -1.65
C ASP A 25 -6.64 -16.85 -0.55
N ARG A 26 -5.50 -17.51 -0.70
CA ARG A 26 -4.41 -17.39 0.27
C ARG A 26 -3.70 -16.05 0.16
N ALA A 27 -3.47 -15.60 -1.06
CA ALA A 27 -2.85 -14.30 -1.29
C ALA A 27 -3.70 -13.17 -0.73
N TRP A 28 -5.02 -13.25 -0.87
CA TRP A 28 -5.94 -12.28 -0.29
C TRP A 28 -5.75 -12.15 1.22
N ARG A 29 -5.65 -13.27 1.93
CA ARG A 29 -5.42 -13.26 3.37
C ARG A 29 -4.06 -12.67 3.72
N ARG A 30 -3.01 -13.05 2.99
CA ARG A 30 -1.66 -12.55 3.24
C ARG A 30 -1.58 -11.04 3.06
N VAL A 31 -2.18 -10.52 2.02
CA VAL A 31 -2.17 -9.08 1.76
C VAL A 31 -2.97 -8.37 2.85
N GLY A 32 -4.12 -8.88 3.26
CA GLY A 32 -4.89 -8.30 4.34
C GLY A 32 -4.09 -8.19 5.64
N VAL A 33 -3.38 -9.25 6.01
CA VAL A 33 -2.50 -9.24 7.19
C VAL A 33 -1.34 -8.27 7.01
N ALA A 34 -0.75 -8.23 5.81
CA ALA A 34 0.34 -7.32 5.52
C ALA A 34 -0.07 -5.86 5.68
N LEU A 35 -1.27 -5.52 5.23
CA LEU A 35 -1.80 -4.17 5.38
C LEU A 35 -2.02 -3.80 6.83
N ASP A 36 -2.55 -4.72 7.62
CA ASP A 36 -2.72 -4.50 9.07
C ASP A 36 -1.37 -4.30 9.76
N ARG A 37 -0.40 -5.13 9.45
CA ARG A 37 0.95 -5.02 10.04
C ARG A 37 1.68 -3.76 9.58
N GLY A 38 1.44 -3.32 8.37
CA GLY A 38 2.03 -2.10 7.83
C GLY A 38 1.40 -0.82 8.38
N GLY A 39 0.33 -0.94 9.16
CA GLY A 39 -0.34 0.22 9.73
C GLY A 39 -1.23 0.97 8.74
N PHE A 40 -1.57 0.34 7.62
CA PHE A 40 -2.48 0.95 6.65
C PHE A 40 -3.92 0.90 7.14
N GLU A 41 -4.63 1.98 6.93
CA GLU A 41 -6.07 2.00 7.17
C GLU A 41 -6.80 1.42 5.97
N VAL A 42 -7.40 0.25 6.13
CA VAL A 42 -8.22 -0.37 5.10
C VAL A 42 -9.64 0.17 5.21
N THR A 43 -10.06 0.94 4.21
CA THR A 43 -11.37 1.60 4.23
C THR A 43 -12.45 0.77 3.56
N ASP A 44 -12.07 -0.10 2.65
CA ASP A 44 -13.01 -0.97 1.96
C ASP A 44 -12.31 -2.20 1.41
N ARG A 45 -13.07 -3.29 1.27
CA ARG A 45 -12.61 -4.57 0.74
C ARG A 45 -13.66 -5.11 -0.19
N ASP A 46 -13.25 -5.48 -1.39
CA ASP A 46 -14.13 -6.18 -2.33
C ASP A 46 -13.40 -7.39 -2.87
N ARG A 47 -13.59 -8.51 -2.19
CA ARG A 47 -12.93 -9.76 -2.57
C ARG A 47 -13.34 -10.24 -3.95
N SER A 48 -14.58 -9.99 -4.36
CA SER A 48 -15.08 -10.41 -5.68
C SER A 48 -14.33 -9.73 -6.81
N GLN A 49 -13.84 -8.50 -6.57
CA GLN A 49 -13.03 -7.75 -7.53
C GLN A 49 -11.54 -7.81 -7.24
N GLY A 50 -11.17 -8.43 -6.12
CA GLY A 50 -9.76 -8.47 -5.70
C GLY A 50 -9.23 -7.11 -5.30
N LEU A 51 -10.04 -6.27 -4.67
CA LEU A 51 -9.68 -4.91 -4.32
C LEU A 51 -9.64 -4.67 -2.82
N PHE A 52 -8.56 -4.02 -2.37
CA PHE A 52 -8.52 -3.31 -1.10
C PHE A 52 -8.43 -1.82 -1.38
N MET A 53 -9.21 -1.03 -0.65
CA MET A 53 -9.06 0.41 -0.62
C MET A 53 -8.35 0.78 0.67
N ILE A 54 -7.28 1.53 0.58
CA ILE A 54 -6.52 1.96 1.76
C ILE A 54 -6.33 3.47 1.75
N ASN A 55 -6.12 4.03 2.93
CA ASN A 55 -5.60 5.37 3.09
C ASN A 55 -4.12 5.27 3.46
N TYR A 56 -3.30 6.08 2.82
CA TYR A 56 -1.88 6.17 3.06
C TYR A 56 -1.54 7.50 3.69
N LEU A 57 -0.84 7.45 4.83
CA LEU A 57 -0.25 8.62 5.45
C LEU A 57 1.26 8.54 5.29
N ASP A 58 1.86 9.62 4.78
CA ASP A 58 3.30 9.66 4.61
C ASP A 58 3.98 9.69 5.98
N PRO A 59 4.83 8.72 6.32
CA PRO A 59 5.54 8.72 7.61
C PRO A 59 6.41 9.95 7.81
N ASP A 60 7.00 10.46 6.74
CA ASP A 60 7.83 11.67 6.82
C ASP A 60 6.99 12.88 7.21
N TYR A 61 5.77 12.94 6.73
CA TYR A 61 4.84 14.00 7.08
C TYR A 61 4.45 13.93 8.55
N GLU A 62 4.18 12.74 9.07
CA GLU A 62 3.86 12.57 10.49
C GLU A 62 5.02 13.01 11.39
N GLN A 63 6.25 12.73 11.01
CA GLN A 63 7.41 13.18 11.75
C GLN A 63 7.56 14.70 11.71
N GLN A 64 7.34 15.32 10.57
CA GLN A 64 7.33 16.77 10.46
C GLN A 64 6.23 17.37 11.33
N LYS A 65 5.05 16.79 11.31
CA LYS A 65 3.94 17.23 12.14
C LYS A 65 4.26 17.13 13.61
N LYS A 66 4.93 16.05 14.04
CA LYS A 66 5.33 15.88 15.44
C LYS A 66 6.38 16.88 15.85
N SER A 67 7.36 17.16 15.00
CA SER A 67 8.41 18.14 15.31
C SER A 67 7.88 19.57 15.34
N GLU A 68 6.86 19.87 14.55
CA GLU A 68 6.22 21.19 14.51
C GLU A 68 5.17 21.36 15.59
N GLN A 69 4.67 20.27 16.16
CA GLN A 69 3.57 20.30 17.10
C GLN A 69 3.85 21.09 18.37
N GLY A 70 5.10 21.12 18.83
CA GLY A 70 5.47 21.92 19.98
C GLY A 70 5.56 23.42 19.72
N PHE A 71 5.71 23.82 18.46
CA PHE A 71 5.91 25.21 18.10
C PHE A 71 4.69 25.87 17.47
N PHE A 72 3.96 25.11 16.65
CA PHE A 72 2.86 25.65 15.86
C PHE A 72 1.50 25.08 16.20
N ALA A 73 1.42 24.16 17.16
CA ALA A 73 0.17 23.47 17.47
C ALA A 73 -0.98 24.44 17.76
N ASN A 74 -0.71 25.56 18.43
CA ASN A 74 -1.73 26.54 18.78
C ASN A 74 -2.03 27.51 17.65
N LEU A 75 -1.07 27.74 16.76
CA LEU A 75 -1.23 28.65 15.63
C LEU A 75 -1.93 27.99 14.45
N PHE A 76 -1.74 26.69 14.32
CA PHE A 76 -2.26 25.91 13.20
C PHE A 76 -3.11 24.74 13.64
N SER A 77 -3.77 24.87 14.80
CA SER A 77 -4.69 23.84 15.27
C SER A 77 -5.84 23.59 14.29
N SER A 78 -6.13 24.55 13.44
CA SER A 78 -7.04 24.40 12.32
C SER A 78 -6.30 24.08 11.03
N ALA A 79 -4.97 24.08 11.04
CA ALA A 79 -4.22 23.66 9.87
C ALA A 79 -4.55 22.20 9.60
N LYS A 80 -5.02 21.99 8.43
CA LYS A 80 -5.47 20.69 7.96
C LYS A 80 -4.42 19.65 8.24
N ALA A 81 -4.78 18.67 9.05
CA ALA A 81 -4.13 17.40 8.92
C ALA A 81 -4.11 17.10 7.42
N VAL A 82 -2.98 16.67 6.88
CA VAL A 82 -2.96 16.20 5.51
C VAL A 82 -3.98 15.07 5.43
N ASP A 83 -4.93 15.25 4.54
CA ASP A 83 -5.92 14.21 4.31
C ASP A 83 -5.20 12.95 3.83
N PRO A 84 -5.55 11.79 4.39
CA PRO A 84 -4.99 10.55 3.88
C PRO A 84 -5.29 10.43 2.40
N VAL A 85 -4.32 9.97 1.64
CA VAL A 85 -4.49 9.77 0.20
C VAL A 85 -4.95 8.34 -0.05
N PRO A 86 -6.10 8.15 -0.71
CA PRO A 86 -6.61 6.81 -0.97
C PRO A 86 -5.88 6.14 -2.13
N TYR A 87 -5.62 4.85 -1.98
CA TYR A 87 -5.02 4.01 -3.01
C TYR A 87 -5.80 2.71 -3.14
N ARG A 88 -5.77 2.14 -4.34
CA ARG A 88 -6.34 0.83 -4.62
C ARG A 88 -5.24 -0.21 -4.71
N ILE A 89 -5.45 -1.31 -4.01
CA ILE A 89 -4.58 -2.48 -4.10
C ILE A 89 -5.39 -3.58 -4.79
N ARG A 90 -4.92 -4.01 -5.95
CA ARG A 90 -5.62 -5.02 -6.74
C ARG A 90 -4.83 -6.32 -6.74
N LEU A 91 -5.54 -7.41 -6.47
CA LEU A 91 -5.00 -8.76 -6.58
C LEU A 91 -5.63 -9.43 -7.79
N SER A 92 -4.79 -9.87 -8.72
CA SER A 92 -5.23 -10.52 -9.95
C SER A 92 -4.68 -11.95 -9.96
N PRO A 93 -5.55 -12.96 -10.12
CA PRO A 93 -5.07 -14.34 -10.26
C PRO A 93 -4.21 -14.49 -11.51
N ASP A 94 -3.12 -15.23 -11.38
CA ASP A 94 -2.22 -15.56 -12.47
C ASP A 94 -1.84 -17.04 -12.33
N GLY A 95 -2.71 -17.92 -12.79
CA GLY A 95 -2.57 -19.35 -12.56
C GLY A 95 -2.65 -19.66 -11.06
N GLU A 96 -1.60 -20.30 -10.54
CA GLU A 96 -1.50 -20.62 -9.11
C GLU A 96 -0.85 -19.51 -8.29
N LYS A 97 -0.54 -18.41 -8.93
CA LYS A 97 0.06 -17.24 -8.30
C LYS A 97 -0.92 -16.08 -8.32
N THR A 98 -0.60 -15.04 -7.57
CA THR A 98 -1.40 -13.83 -7.52
C THR A 98 -0.51 -12.62 -7.69
N ARG A 99 -0.91 -11.73 -8.57
CA ARG A 99 -0.19 -10.49 -8.85
C ARG A 99 -0.87 -9.34 -8.14
N VAL A 100 -0.09 -8.57 -7.38
CA VAL A 100 -0.58 -7.44 -6.61
C VAL A 100 -0.06 -6.16 -7.22
N THR A 101 -0.96 -5.24 -7.50
CA THR A 101 -0.63 -3.91 -8.05
C THR A 101 -1.27 -2.82 -7.21
N VAL A 102 -0.72 -1.62 -7.29
CA VAL A 102 -1.23 -0.45 -6.57
C VAL A 102 -1.49 0.67 -7.58
N THR A 103 -2.67 1.26 -7.49
CA THR A 103 -3.04 2.41 -8.29
C THR A 103 -3.63 3.50 -7.40
N GLY A 104 -3.83 4.69 -7.96
CA GLY A 104 -4.59 5.74 -7.29
C GLY A 104 -6.06 5.37 -7.14
N GLU A 105 -6.81 6.22 -6.44
CA GLU A 105 -8.23 5.99 -6.17
C GLU A 105 -9.06 5.80 -7.45
N ASP A 106 -8.69 6.50 -8.51
CA ASP A 106 -9.37 6.45 -9.80
C ASP A 106 -8.96 5.26 -10.67
N GLY A 107 -8.09 4.39 -10.16
CA GLY A 107 -7.57 3.24 -10.91
C GLY A 107 -6.42 3.59 -11.86
N ARG A 108 -5.97 4.83 -11.90
CA ARG A 108 -4.86 5.25 -12.73
C ARG A 108 -3.53 5.01 -12.03
N SER A 109 -2.47 4.93 -12.83
CA SER A 109 -1.14 4.78 -12.28
C SER A 109 -0.79 5.95 -11.38
N ASP A 110 -0.19 5.65 -10.22
CA ASP A 110 0.29 6.67 -9.31
C ASP A 110 1.55 7.32 -9.86
N THR A 111 1.59 8.66 -9.85
CA THR A 111 2.74 9.43 -10.29
C THR A 111 3.53 10.05 -9.14
N THR A 112 3.07 9.84 -7.89
CA THR A 112 3.68 10.47 -6.71
C THR A 112 4.85 9.69 -6.14
N GLY A 113 5.05 8.44 -6.57
CA GLY A 113 6.06 7.55 -6.02
C GLY A 113 5.63 6.78 -4.77
N VAL A 114 4.39 6.92 -4.34
CA VAL A 114 3.86 6.22 -3.16
C VAL A 114 3.53 4.76 -3.46
N ALA A 115 3.01 4.47 -4.65
CA ALA A 115 2.67 3.10 -5.03
C ALA A 115 3.86 2.14 -4.91
N PRO A 116 5.08 2.48 -5.38
CA PRO A 116 6.25 1.63 -5.15
C PRO A 116 6.55 1.38 -3.67
N ARG A 117 6.35 2.36 -2.81
CA ARG A 117 6.56 2.19 -1.36
C ARG A 117 5.57 1.21 -0.75
N ILE A 118 4.31 1.32 -1.16
CA ILE A 118 3.26 0.39 -0.69
C ILE A 118 3.58 -1.03 -1.15
N LEU A 119 3.99 -1.20 -2.40
CA LEU A 119 4.37 -2.51 -2.93
C LEU A 119 5.56 -3.10 -2.19
N THR A 120 6.56 -2.30 -1.87
CA THR A 120 7.72 -2.75 -1.09
C THR A 120 7.29 -3.25 0.28
N LEU A 121 6.42 -2.52 0.97
CA LEU A 121 5.92 -2.92 2.28
C LEU A 121 5.12 -4.23 2.20
N ILE A 122 4.25 -4.36 1.20
CA ILE A 122 3.50 -5.59 0.98
C ILE A 122 4.45 -6.76 0.71
N GLY A 123 5.44 -6.55 -0.14
CA GLY A 123 6.44 -7.57 -0.45
C GLY A 123 7.21 -8.04 0.76
N GLU A 124 7.63 -7.12 1.61
CA GLU A 124 8.36 -7.45 2.85
C GLU A 124 7.50 -8.24 3.83
N GLN A 125 6.23 -7.91 3.93
CA GLN A 125 5.32 -8.57 4.87
C GLN A 125 4.76 -9.90 4.37
N THR A 126 4.87 -10.19 3.08
CA THR A 126 4.32 -11.42 2.48
C THR A 126 5.38 -12.45 2.11
N ARG A 127 6.64 -12.20 2.39
CA ARG A 127 7.73 -13.15 2.12
C ARG A 127 7.55 -14.47 2.84
#